data_de0f2b378c7bc373a879a79c732fb62c
#
_entry.id   de0f2b378c7bc373a879a79c732fb62c
#
_cell.length_a   1.000
_cell.length_b   1.000
_cell.length_c   1.000
_cell.angle_alpha   90.00
_cell.angle_beta   90.00
_cell.angle_gamma   90.00
#
_symmetry.space_group_name_H-M   'P 1'
#
loop_
_entity.id
_entity.type
_entity.pdbx_description
1 polymer ?
#
loop_
_entity_poly.entity_id
_entity_poly.type
_entity_poly.pdbx_seq_one_letter_code
_entity_poly.pdbx_strand_id
1 'polypeptide(L)'
;MEQNIENTQSIAQSMSRQKKVAAINDLTGYGRCALTVSLPVISHMKLQCCPVPTSILSNHTGYPEYYFDDYTDRLPEYLAMWKKLKLSFDGIMSGFLGSAQQIGMVESFIRTFRREDTVVVIDPVMGDHGTISSVYTEEM
;
A
#
# COMPACT_ATOMS: atom_id res chain seq x y z
N MET A 1 -20.73 13.45 -26.38
CA MET A 1 -20.68 12.06 -25.87
C MET A 1 -19.44 11.31 -26.39
N GLU A 2 -19.13 11.37 -27.69
CA GLU A 2 -17.93 10.76 -28.28
C GLU A 2 -16.60 11.27 -27.71
N GLN A 3 -16.47 12.57 -27.52
CA GLN A 3 -15.27 13.20 -26.95
C GLN A 3 -14.93 12.74 -25.51
N ASN A 4 -15.96 12.39 -24.71
CA ASN A 4 -15.77 11.82 -23.38
C ASN A 4 -15.30 10.35 -23.43
N ILE A 5 -15.72 9.60 -24.44
CA ILE A 5 -15.30 8.21 -24.65
C ILE A 5 -13.83 8.15 -25.10
N GLU A 6 -13.44 9.02 -26.04
CA GLU A 6 -12.04 9.13 -26.50
C GLU A 6 -11.10 9.57 -25.38
N ASN A 7 -11.49 10.53 -24.54
CA ASN A 7 -10.71 10.94 -23.37
C ASN A 7 -10.57 9.79 -22.37
N THR A 8 -11.63 9.04 -22.11
CA THR A 8 -11.59 7.90 -21.18
C THR A 8 -10.69 6.79 -21.72
N GLN A 9 -10.72 6.52 -23.03
CA GLN A 9 -9.86 5.54 -23.70
C GLN A 9 -8.39 5.99 -23.70
N SER A 10 -8.13 7.27 -23.95
CA SER A 10 -6.77 7.85 -23.90
C SER A 10 -6.17 7.78 -22.51
N ILE A 11 -6.94 8.10 -21.47
CA ILE A 11 -6.53 7.97 -20.06
C ILE A 11 -6.27 6.50 -19.72
N ALA A 12 -7.15 5.58 -20.10
CA ALA A 12 -6.98 4.16 -19.86
C ALA A 12 -5.74 3.60 -20.58
N GLN A 13 -5.45 4.05 -21.81
CA GLN A 13 -4.25 3.65 -22.55
C GLN A 13 -2.97 4.24 -21.96
N SER A 14 -2.97 5.48 -21.48
CA SER A 14 -1.80 6.07 -20.82
C SER A 14 -1.51 5.37 -19.49
N MET A 15 -2.55 5.03 -18.73
CA MET A 15 -2.44 4.26 -17.49
C MET A 15 -1.99 2.81 -17.71
N SER A 16 -2.25 2.23 -18.90
CA SER A 16 -1.83 0.85 -19.23
C SER A 16 -0.34 0.73 -19.55
N ARG A 17 0.32 1.83 -19.94
CA ARG A 17 1.75 1.85 -20.29
C ARG A 17 2.66 2.06 -19.08
N GLN A 18 2.17 2.69 -18.02
CA GLN A 18 2.96 2.98 -16.85
C GLN A 18 3.02 1.75 -15.94
N LYS A 19 4.24 1.36 -15.54
CA LYS A 19 4.42 0.30 -14.54
C LYS A 19 3.81 0.70 -13.21
N LYS A 20 3.18 -0.25 -12.54
CA LYS A 20 2.41 -0.05 -11.31
C LYS A 20 3.05 -0.79 -10.15
N VAL A 21 3.17 -0.09 -9.03
CA VAL A 21 3.66 -0.65 -7.77
C VAL A 21 2.56 -0.52 -6.72
N ALA A 22 2.11 -1.63 -6.18
CA ALA A 22 1.26 -1.63 -4.99
C ALA A 22 2.15 -1.41 -3.76
N ALA A 23 1.85 -0.36 -3.00
CA ALA A 23 2.55 -0.04 -1.76
C ALA A 23 1.63 -0.27 -0.56
N ILE A 24 1.88 -1.35 0.18
CA ILE A 24 1.09 -1.78 1.35
C ILE A 24 1.81 -1.25 2.58
N ASN A 25 1.28 -0.21 3.20
CA ASN A 25 1.91 0.46 4.34
C ASN A 25 0.92 1.39 5.04
N ASP A 26 1.27 1.94 6.19
CA ASP A 26 0.46 2.96 6.85
C ASP A 26 0.45 4.29 6.11
N LEU A 27 -0.60 5.07 6.33
CA LEU A 27 -0.69 6.46 5.90
C LEU A 27 -0.55 7.37 7.12
N THR A 28 0.64 7.91 7.32
CA THR A 28 0.95 8.84 8.40
C THR A 28 0.88 10.29 7.91
N GLY A 29 0.03 11.09 8.54
CA GLY A 29 -0.25 12.47 8.12
C GLY A 29 0.93 13.41 8.37
N TYR A 30 1.47 13.44 9.58
CA TYR A 30 2.61 14.26 9.95
C TYR A 30 3.85 13.41 10.24
N GLY A 31 4.84 13.53 9.38
CA GLY A 31 6.08 12.77 9.39
C GLY A 31 6.51 12.44 7.96
N ARG A 32 7.75 12.02 7.80
CA ARG A 32 8.30 11.58 6.51
C ARG A 32 8.52 10.08 6.55
N CYS A 33 7.45 9.31 6.46
CA CYS A 33 7.50 7.85 6.59
C CYS A 33 6.40 7.19 5.76
N ALA A 34 6.48 5.90 5.64
CA ALA A 34 5.45 5.03 5.06
C ALA A 34 4.92 5.50 3.69
N LEU A 35 3.61 5.53 3.47
CA LEU A 35 3.00 5.91 2.19
C LEU A 35 3.29 7.37 1.80
N THR A 36 3.43 8.27 2.76
CA THR A 36 3.73 9.69 2.47
C THR A 36 5.12 9.91 1.88
N VAL A 37 6.04 8.95 2.06
CA VAL A 37 7.35 8.90 1.38
C VAL A 37 7.28 8.04 0.13
N SER A 38 6.66 6.87 0.19
CA SER A 38 6.61 5.94 -0.94
C SER A 38 5.90 6.54 -2.16
N LEU A 39 4.81 7.28 -1.94
CA LEU A 39 4.04 7.92 -3.00
C LEU A 39 4.89 8.88 -3.87
N PRO A 40 5.55 9.91 -3.31
CA PRO A 40 6.35 10.83 -4.11
C PRO A 40 7.60 10.17 -4.71
N VAL A 41 8.25 9.25 -3.98
CA VAL A 41 9.47 8.58 -4.46
C VAL A 41 9.15 7.69 -5.66
N ILE A 42 8.16 6.82 -5.56
CA ILE A 42 7.75 5.92 -6.64
C ILE A 42 7.24 6.72 -7.84
N SER A 43 6.48 7.80 -7.60
CA SER A 43 5.99 8.68 -8.66
C SER A 43 7.13 9.42 -9.36
N HIS A 44 8.15 9.86 -8.62
CA HIS A 44 9.34 10.49 -9.20
C HIS A 44 10.12 9.52 -10.10
N MET A 45 10.10 8.23 -9.77
CA MET A 45 10.66 7.17 -10.63
C MET A 45 9.83 6.88 -11.88
N LYS A 46 8.78 7.66 -12.15
CA LYS A 46 7.84 7.50 -13.27
C LYS A 46 7.04 6.18 -13.22
N LEU A 47 6.85 5.66 -12.02
CA LEU A 47 5.99 4.51 -11.76
C LEU A 47 4.67 5.01 -11.14
N GLN A 48 3.58 4.29 -11.39
CA GLN A 48 2.32 4.55 -10.69
C GLN A 48 2.36 3.87 -9.32
N CYS A 49 2.39 4.67 -8.25
CA CYS A 49 2.21 4.15 -6.90
C CYS A 49 0.72 3.94 -6.63
N CYS A 50 0.36 2.72 -6.23
CA CYS A 50 -1.00 2.33 -5.88
C CYS A 50 -1.03 2.00 -4.38
N PRO A 51 -1.43 2.95 -3.51
CA PRO A 51 -1.38 2.76 -2.07
C PRO A 51 -2.43 1.77 -1.57
N VAL A 52 -2.04 0.92 -0.64
CA VAL A 52 -2.91 0.02 0.13
C VAL A 52 -2.69 0.36 1.60
N PRO A 53 -3.53 1.20 2.21
CA PRO A 53 -3.33 1.63 3.58
C PRO A 53 -3.61 0.49 4.55
N THR A 54 -2.66 0.21 5.46
CA THR A 54 -2.81 -0.76 6.56
C THR A 54 -3.39 -0.10 7.80
N SER A 55 -3.08 1.18 7.99
CA SER A 55 -3.59 2.02 9.06
C SER A 55 -3.48 3.50 8.66
N ILE A 56 -4.20 4.36 9.40
CA ILE A 56 -4.11 5.81 9.25
C ILE A 56 -3.65 6.39 10.57
N LEU A 57 -2.54 7.12 10.55
CA LEU A 57 -1.99 7.81 11.72
C LEU A 57 -2.02 9.31 11.53
N SER A 58 -2.33 10.05 12.61
CA SER A 58 -2.23 11.52 12.58
C SER A 58 -0.80 11.99 12.39
N ASN A 59 0.15 11.29 13.03
CA ASN A 59 1.58 11.60 13.02
C ASN A 59 2.40 10.35 13.34
N HIS A 60 3.70 10.46 13.13
CA HIS A 60 4.67 9.40 13.39
C HIS A 60 4.65 8.94 14.85
N THR A 61 4.75 7.62 15.07
CA THR A 61 4.72 6.98 16.40
C THR A 61 5.87 7.36 17.33
N GLY A 62 6.89 8.03 16.84
CA GLY A 62 7.96 8.64 17.65
C GLY A 62 7.54 9.86 18.45
N TYR A 63 6.33 10.40 18.24
CA TYR A 63 5.75 11.45 19.07
C TYR A 63 5.04 10.83 20.28
N PRO A 64 4.96 11.55 21.42
CA PRO A 64 4.35 11.02 22.65
C PRO A 64 2.89 10.60 22.50
N GLU A 65 2.15 11.27 21.61
CA GLU A 65 0.74 11.00 21.34
C GLU A 65 0.48 11.02 19.84
N TYR A 66 -0.37 10.12 19.38
CA TYR A 66 -0.82 10.02 17.99
C TYR A 66 -2.22 9.38 17.93
N TYR A 67 -2.98 9.73 16.92
CA TYR A 67 -4.20 9.02 16.56
C TYR A 67 -3.83 7.83 15.67
N PHE A 68 -4.43 6.68 15.93
CA PHE A 68 -4.23 5.46 15.18
C PHE A 68 -5.58 4.84 14.82
N ASP A 69 -5.85 4.66 13.54
CA ASP A 69 -7.00 3.93 13.00
C ASP A 69 -6.50 2.69 12.25
N ASP A 70 -6.70 1.51 12.82
CA ASP A 70 -6.40 0.23 12.18
C ASP A 70 -7.38 0.00 11.01
N TYR A 71 -6.84 -0.22 9.83
CA TYR A 71 -7.63 -0.39 8.63
C TYR A 71 -7.98 -1.85 8.32
N THR A 72 -7.67 -2.79 9.22
CA THR A 72 -7.84 -4.24 9.03
C THR A 72 -9.24 -4.61 8.57
N ASP A 73 -10.28 -4.11 9.24
CA ASP A 73 -11.67 -4.45 8.92
C ASP A 73 -12.16 -3.86 7.57
N ARG A 74 -11.50 -2.83 7.06
CA ARG A 74 -11.86 -2.13 5.82
C ARG A 74 -11.09 -2.65 4.60
N LEU A 75 -9.93 -3.27 4.81
CA LEU A 75 -9.08 -3.81 3.74
C LEU A 75 -9.81 -4.80 2.83
N PRO A 76 -10.62 -5.75 3.32
CA PRO A 76 -11.30 -6.70 2.45
C PRO A 76 -12.20 -6.03 1.40
N GLU A 77 -12.97 -5.02 1.79
CA GLU A 77 -13.85 -4.28 0.87
C GLU A 77 -13.03 -3.46 -0.13
N TYR A 78 -11.98 -2.80 0.34
CA TYR A 78 -11.05 -2.04 -0.49
C TYR A 78 -10.44 -2.92 -1.59
N LEU A 79 -9.90 -4.08 -1.21
CA LEU A 79 -9.25 -5.02 -2.13
C LEU A 79 -10.25 -5.73 -3.05
N ALA A 80 -11.49 -5.94 -2.60
CA ALA A 80 -12.55 -6.51 -3.44
C ALA A 80 -12.83 -5.63 -4.68
N MET A 81 -12.71 -4.30 -4.57
CA MET A 81 -12.86 -3.40 -5.72
C MET A 81 -11.72 -3.61 -6.72
N TRP A 82 -10.48 -3.74 -6.26
CA TRP A 82 -9.33 -3.99 -7.11
C TRP A 82 -9.42 -5.36 -7.82
N LYS A 83 -9.95 -6.36 -7.11
CA LYS A 83 -10.20 -7.68 -7.68
C LYS A 83 -11.27 -7.65 -8.78
N LYS A 84 -12.37 -6.89 -8.57
CA LYS A 84 -13.40 -6.66 -9.61
C LYS A 84 -12.81 -5.98 -10.85
N LEU A 85 -11.86 -5.05 -10.67
CA LEU A 85 -11.15 -4.37 -11.74
C LEU A 85 -10.09 -5.25 -12.41
N LYS A 86 -9.83 -6.46 -11.89
CA LYS A 86 -8.82 -7.41 -12.39
C LYS A 86 -7.43 -6.76 -12.48
N LEU A 87 -7.07 -5.96 -11.47
CA LEU A 87 -5.77 -5.29 -11.43
C LEU A 87 -4.63 -6.30 -11.27
N SER A 88 -3.46 -5.91 -11.73
CA SER A 88 -2.20 -6.59 -11.50
C SER A 88 -1.07 -5.56 -11.42
N PHE A 89 0.05 -5.93 -10.80
CA PHE A 89 1.13 -5.00 -10.50
C PHE A 89 2.47 -5.52 -11.00
N ASP A 90 3.34 -4.60 -11.42
CA ASP A 90 4.73 -4.88 -11.78
C ASP A 90 5.60 -5.02 -10.54
N GLY A 91 5.22 -4.34 -9.45
CA GLY A 91 5.85 -4.44 -8.14
C GLY A 91 4.82 -4.46 -7.03
N ILE A 92 5.11 -5.17 -5.97
CA ILE A 92 4.34 -5.18 -4.72
C ILE A 92 5.37 -4.98 -3.60
N MET A 93 5.16 -3.99 -2.76
CA MET A 93 5.97 -3.77 -1.57
C MET A 93 5.07 -3.72 -0.34
N SER A 94 5.51 -4.34 0.74
CA SER A 94 4.88 -4.21 2.05
C SER A 94 5.84 -3.59 3.05
N GLY A 95 5.29 -2.81 3.97
CA GLY A 95 5.97 -2.23 5.10
C GLY A 95 5.17 -2.50 6.37
N PHE A 96 4.86 -1.45 7.13
CA PHE A 96 4.16 -1.54 8.39
C PHE A 96 2.77 -2.19 8.27
N LEU A 97 2.49 -3.11 9.18
CA LEU A 97 1.18 -3.76 9.36
C LEU A 97 0.63 -3.41 10.75
N GLY A 98 -0.65 -3.10 10.81
CA GLY A 98 -1.33 -2.69 12.04
C GLY A 98 -1.76 -3.86 12.93
N SER A 99 -1.83 -5.08 12.37
CA SER A 99 -2.29 -6.27 13.10
C SER A 99 -1.77 -7.57 12.48
N ALA A 100 -1.73 -8.64 13.28
CA ALA A 100 -1.36 -9.98 12.81
C ALA A 100 -2.29 -10.48 11.67
N GLN A 101 -3.57 -10.11 11.69
CA GLN A 101 -4.51 -10.47 10.62
C GLN A 101 -4.08 -9.93 9.25
N GLN A 102 -3.44 -8.77 9.20
CA GLN A 102 -2.98 -8.18 7.96
C GLN A 102 -1.87 -9.00 7.27
N ILE A 103 -1.13 -9.82 7.99
CA ILE A 103 -0.13 -10.73 7.41
C ILE A 103 -0.81 -11.66 6.38
N GLY A 104 -1.87 -12.33 6.79
CA GLY A 104 -2.65 -13.20 5.89
C GLY A 104 -3.31 -12.44 4.73
N MET A 105 -3.71 -11.18 4.96
CA MET A 105 -4.25 -10.32 3.91
C MET A 105 -3.19 -9.94 2.88
N VAL A 106 -1.96 -9.63 3.31
CA VAL A 106 -0.82 -9.34 2.41
C VAL A 106 -0.45 -10.57 1.60
N GLU A 107 -0.40 -11.75 2.21
CA GLU A 107 -0.17 -12.98 1.47
C GLU A 107 -1.25 -13.24 0.40
N SER A 108 -2.52 -13.06 0.77
CA SER A 108 -3.65 -13.20 -0.15
C SER A 108 -3.58 -12.14 -1.27
N PHE A 109 -3.19 -10.91 -0.94
CA PHE A 109 -2.96 -9.84 -1.90
C PHE A 109 -1.91 -10.23 -2.92
N ILE A 110 -0.74 -10.68 -2.46
CA ILE A 110 0.35 -11.10 -3.34
C ILE A 110 -0.13 -12.21 -4.28
N ARG A 111 -0.77 -13.26 -3.76
CA ARG A 111 -1.30 -14.37 -4.56
C ARG A 111 -2.32 -13.93 -5.62
N THR A 112 -3.14 -12.92 -5.29
CA THR A 112 -4.23 -12.46 -6.14
C THR A 112 -3.77 -11.51 -7.25
N PHE A 113 -2.82 -10.61 -6.96
CA PHE A 113 -2.50 -9.48 -7.81
C PHE A 113 -1.13 -9.55 -8.48
N ARG A 114 -0.29 -10.54 -8.10
CA ARG A 114 1.01 -10.74 -8.75
C ARG A 114 0.85 -11.39 -10.14
N ARG A 115 1.74 -11.06 -11.03
CA ARG A 115 2.05 -11.79 -12.26
C ARG A 115 3.33 -12.59 -12.08
N GLU A 116 3.71 -13.37 -13.07
CA GLU A 116 4.96 -14.15 -13.07
C GLU A 116 6.20 -13.26 -12.92
N ASP A 117 6.17 -12.08 -13.54
CA ASP A 117 7.27 -11.09 -13.56
C ASP A 117 7.16 -10.02 -12.44
N THR A 118 6.20 -10.13 -11.53
CA THR A 118 6.02 -9.17 -10.44
C THR A 118 7.17 -9.24 -9.43
N VAL A 119 7.83 -8.13 -9.20
CA VAL A 119 8.83 -7.99 -8.12
C VAL A 119 8.10 -7.80 -6.79
N VAL A 120 8.38 -8.66 -5.82
CA VAL A 120 7.81 -8.58 -4.46
C VAL A 120 8.90 -8.24 -3.47
N VAL A 121 8.69 -7.17 -2.70
CA VAL A 121 9.59 -6.72 -1.62
C VAL A 121 8.81 -6.70 -0.32
N ILE A 122 9.26 -7.46 0.66
CA ILE A 122 8.68 -7.51 2.00
C ILE A 122 9.64 -6.84 2.98
N ASP A 123 9.19 -5.80 3.65
CA ASP A 123 9.88 -5.16 4.76
C ASP A 123 9.14 -5.53 6.06
N PRO A 124 9.67 -6.46 6.85
CA PRO A 124 9.07 -6.84 8.13
C PRO A 124 9.41 -5.79 9.19
N VAL A 125 8.67 -4.69 9.19
CA VAL A 125 8.86 -3.58 10.14
C VAL A 125 8.52 -4.03 11.56
N MET A 126 9.54 -4.45 12.33
CA MET A 126 9.39 -4.93 13.71
C MET A 126 9.82 -3.89 14.75
N GLY A 127 10.69 -2.95 14.38
CA GLY A 127 11.24 -1.97 15.32
C GLY A 127 12.31 -1.11 14.69
N ASP A 128 12.82 -0.17 15.46
CA ASP A 128 13.86 0.76 15.03
C ASP A 128 14.85 1.02 16.18
N HIS A 129 16.11 1.30 15.83
CA HIS A 129 17.19 1.58 16.79
C HIS A 129 17.31 0.58 17.96
N GLY A 130 17.04 -0.72 17.71
CA GLY A 130 17.10 -1.77 18.73
C GLY A 130 15.88 -1.81 19.67
N THR A 131 14.83 -1.03 19.39
CA THR A 131 13.57 -1.02 20.14
C THR A 131 12.46 -1.61 19.30
N ILE A 132 11.72 -2.58 19.85
CA ILE A 132 10.55 -3.16 19.19
C ILE A 132 9.46 -2.09 19.13
N SER A 133 8.75 -2.03 17.98
CA SER A 133 7.62 -1.12 17.80
C SER A 133 6.52 -1.43 18.82
N SER A 134 5.92 -0.38 19.40
CA SER A 134 4.82 -0.51 20.37
C SER A 134 3.55 -1.18 19.81
N VAL A 135 3.43 -1.27 18.51
CA VAL A 135 2.30 -1.94 17.81
C VAL A 135 2.63 -3.36 17.38
N TYR A 136 3.90 -3.79 17.52
CA TYR A 136 4.31 -5.15 17.21
C TYR A 136 3.95 -6.09 18.37
N THR A 137 3.21 -7.15 18.09
CA THR A 137 2.76 -8.13 19.07
C THR A 137 3.49 -9.46 18.94
N GLU A 138 3.41 -10.32 19.96
CA GLU A 138 3.98 -11.68 19.90
C GLU A 138 3.34 -12.55 18.80
N GLU A 139 2.14 -12.20 18.34
CA GLU A 139 1.43 -12.92 17.28
C GLU A 139 1.91 -12.51 15.87
N MET A 140 2.57 -11.37 15.75
CA MET A 140 3.14 -10.87 14.49
C MET A 140 4.55 -11.39 14.26
#